data_d296d24a59cf33189e7544786599cd19
#
_entry.id   d296d24a59cf33189e7544786599cd19
#
_cell.length_a   1.000
_cell.length_b   1.000
_cell.length_c   1.000
_cell.angle_alpha   90.00
_cell.angle_beta   90.00
_cell.angle_gamma   90.00
#
_symmetry.space_group_name_H-M   'P 1'
#
loop_
_entity.id
_entity.type
_entity.pdbx_description
1 polymer ?
#
loop_
_entity_poly.entity_id
_entity_poly.type
_entity_poly.pdbx_seq_one_letter_code
_entity_poly.pdbx_strand_id
1 'polypeptide(L)'
;MNAEPMAKFYEFFAGGGMARKGLGPAWTCLFANDFDFKKGLTYQANFGSAELKVADIRTITPADLPGVADLMWGSFPCQDLSLAGVGAGLKGERSGTFYPFWGVVRALKAESRAPKLIALENVCGALTSHGGKDFEAICRTFADGGYRCGALVINADLFVPQSRPRLFVIGVRADVAIDASLLSPEPLAPFHTRGLCRAVDALPKVLRSKMLWWNVPTPSHRVSTFADEVEENPTSVSWHTAAETQQLLAKMSPLNKAKVTAAMRAGRRMVGGVYKRTRLNERGVKVQRAEVRFDDVAGCLRTPAGGSSRQVILVIDGKTVRSRLISARETARLMGLPDDYKLPKNYNEAYHLTGDGVVVDVVRHLAKHVFEPLLAEALEAREVA
;
A
#
# COMPACT_ATOMS: atom_id res chain seq x y z
N MET A 1 -12.28 30.74 -4.40
CA MET A 1 -11.45 30.85 -3.20
C MET A 1 -10.98 29.43 -2.90
N ASN A 2 -9.68 29.12 -3.09
CA ASN A 2 -9.13 27.85 -2.65
C ASN A 2 -9.08 27.90 -1.12
N ALA A 3 -9.86 27.06 -0.45
CA ALA A 3 -9.74 26.90 1.00
C ALA A 3 -8.29 26.62 1.34
N GLU A 4 -7.70 27.33 2.29
CA GLU A 4 -6.35 27.03 2.75
C GLU A 4 -6.29 25.56 3.24
N PRO A 5 -5.23 24.84 2.92
CA PRO A 5 -5.11 23.46 3.35
C PRO A 5 -5.10 23.39 4.88
N MET A 6 -6.06 22.66 5.44
CA MET A 6 -6.31 22.65 6.89
C MET A 6 -5.22 21.88 7.67
N ALA A 7 -4.65 20.81 7.11
CA ALA A 7 -3.68 19.96 7.79
C ALA A 7 -2.33 19.88 7.05
N LYS A 8 -1.25 19.63 7.79
CA LYS A 8 0.12 19.59 7.26
C LYS A 8 0.76 18.23 7.50
N PHE A 9 1.60 17.76 6.57
CA PHE A 9 2.23 16.45 6.72
C PHE A 9 3.66 16.40 6.21
N TYR A 10 4.41 15.43 6.76
CA TYR A 10 5.67 14.93 6.22
C TYR A 10 5.46 13.54 5.64
N GLU A 11 6.01 13.26 4.45
CA GLU A 11 5.93 11.98 3.78
C GLU A 11 7.33 11.35 3.64
N PHE A 12 7.53 10.21 4.28
CA PHE A 12 8.76 9.43 4.17
C PHE A 12 8.54 8.17 3.36
N PHE A 13 9.56 7.77 2.59
CA PHE A 13 9.47 6.69 1.60
C PHE A 13 8.38 6.99 0.58
N ALA A 14 8.38 8.23 0.11
CA ALA A 14 7.30 8.84 -0.67
C ALA A 14 7.07 8.16 -2.03
N GLY A 15 8.10 7.50 -2.59
CA GLY A 15 8.00 6.88 -3.90
C GLY A 15 7.56 7.88 -4.96
N GLY A 16 6.40 7.63 -5.56
CA GLY A 16 5.76 8.54 -6.50
C GLY A 16 4.75 9.50 -5.87
N GLY A 17 4.69 9.62 -4.54
CA GLY A 17 3.75 10.50 -3.86
C GLY A 17 2.31 9.97 -3.79
N MET A 18 2.15 8.64 -3.71
CA MET A 18 0.80 8.05 -3.68
C MET A 18 0.07 8.33 -2.36
N ALA A 19 0.79 8.43 -1.23
CA ALA A 19 0.18 8.86 0.02
C ALA A 19 -0.24 10.34 -0.06
N ARG A 20 0.62 11.22 -0.60
CA ARG A 20 0.27 12.62 -0.90
C ARG A 20 -0.98 12.72 -1.78
N LYS A 21 -1.05 11.92 -2.86
CA LYS A 21 -2.22 11.89 -3.76
C LYS A 21 -3.48 11.45 -3.00
N GLY A 22 -3.35 10.47 -2.12
CA GLY A 22 -4.45 9.97 -1.28
C GLY A 22 -4.92 10.99 -0.24
N LEU A 23 -4.04 11.65 0.47
CA LEU A 23 -4.38 12.72 1.40
C LEU A 23 -5.15 13.85 0.68
N GLY A 24 -4.69 14.24 -0.52
CA GLY A 24 -5.41 15.17 -1.40
C GLY A 24 -5.23 16.64 -1.04
N PRO A 25 -6.04 17.53 -1.67
CA PRO A 25 -5.81 18.98 -1.65
C PRO A 25 -6.06 19.64 -0.29
N ALA A 26 -6.80 19.00 0.62
CA ALA A 26 -6.99 19.49 1.98
C ALA A 26 -5.75 19.35 2.87
N TRP A 27 -4.68 18.74 2.36
CA TRP A 27 -3.44 18.51 3.07
C TRP A 27 -2.25 19.17 2.38
N THR A 28 -1.45 19.93 3.13
CA THR A 28 -0.20 20.55 2.66
C THR A 28 0.98 19.64 2.97
N CYS A 29 1.69 19.19 1.94
CA CYS A 29 2.99 18.54 2.10
C CYS A 29 4.04 19.58 2.48
N LEU A 30 4.67 19.43 3.64
CA LEU A 30 5.77 20.29 4.04
C LEU A 30 7.12 19.70 3.66
N PHE A 31 7.22 18.37 3.61
CA PHE A 31 8.45 17.66 3.30
C PHE A 31 8.11 16.27 2.79
N ALA A 32 8.85 15.83 1.77
CA ALA A 32 8.81 14.47 1.27
C ALA A 32 10.23 13.92 1.13
N ASN A 33 10.42 12.64 1.41
CA ASN A 33 11.71 11.98 1.27
C ASN A 33 11.55 10.61 0.61
N ASP A 34 12.41 10.34 -0.33
CA ASP A 34 12.67 9.00 -0.85
C ASP A 34 14.15 8.84 -1.16
N PHE A 35 14.65 7.64 -1.10
CA PHE A 35 16.04 7.33 -1.44
C PHE A 35 16.23 7.06 -2.94
N ASP A 36 15.17 6.58 -3.62
CA ASP A 36 15.23 6.19 -5.04
C ASP A 36 15.09 7.41 -5.95
N PHE A 37 16.18 7.77 -6.63
CA PHE A 37 16.23 8.89 -7.58
C PHE A 37 15.18 8.78 -8.69
N LYS A 38 14.92 7.55 -9.22
CA LYS A 38 13.96 7.36 -10.32
C LYS A 38 12.52 7.58 -9.87
N LYS A 39 12.19 7.12 -8.65
CA LYS A 39 10.89 7.43 -8.03
C LYS A 39 10.78 8.92 -7.76
N GLY A 40 11.85 9.56 -7.28
CA GLY A 40 11.92 11.00 -7.08
C GLY A 40 11.64 11.81 -8.35
N LEU A 41 12.13 11.41 -9.51
CA LEU A 41 11.79 12.04 -10.79
C LEU A 41 10.28 11.98 -11.09
N THR A 42 9.65 10.85 -10.78
CA THR A 42 8.19 10.70 -10.95
C THR A 42 7.43 11.57 -9.96
N TYR A 43 7.87 11.61 -8.70
CA TYR A 43 7.31 12.52 -7.70
C TYR A 43 7.35 13.97 -8.19
N GLN A 44 8.53 14.43 -8.62
CA GLN A 44 8.72 15.80 -9.14
C GLN A 44 7.83 16.11 -10.35
N ALA A 45 7.67 15.15 -11.26
CA ALA A 45 6.82 15.33 -12.43
C ALA A 45 5.33 15.56 -12.07
N ASN A 46 4.86 15.03 -10.92
CA ASN A 46 3.47 15.12 -10.49
C ASN A 46 3.21 16.22 -9.44
N PHE A 47 4.21 16.54 -8.60
CA PHE A 47 4.02 17.43 -7.45
C PHE A 47 5.03 18.57 -7.37
N GLY A 48 6.01 18.62 -8.24
CA GLY A 48 7.14 19.57 -8.15
C GLY A 48 8.26 19.05 -7.25
N SER A 49 9.29 19.86 -7.11
CA SER A 49 10.53 19.49 -6.38
C SER A 49 10.70 20.21 -5.05
N ALA A 50 9.83 21.16 -4.72
CA ALA A 50 10.02 22.07 -3.59
C ALA A 50 10.11 21.34 -2.24
N GLU A 51 9.28 20.33 -2.03
CA GLU A 51 9.21 19.60 -0.77
C GLU A 51 10.02 18.30 -0.77
N LEU A 52 10.50 17.84 -1.96
CA LEU A 52 11.15 16.53 -2.09
C LEU A 52 12.66 16.60 -1.84
N LYS A 53 13.14 15.80 -0.90
CA LYS A 53 14.55 15.51 -0.71
C LYS A 53 14.85 14.06 -1.05
N VAL A 54 15.57 13.83 -2.17
CA VAL A 54 16.05 12.49 -2.56
C VAL A 54 17.33 12.20 -1.78
N ALA A 55 17.21 11.42 -0.71
CA ALA A 55 18.32 11.11 0.20
C ALA A 55 18.00 9.88 1.04
N ASP A 56 19.03 9.24 1.60
CA ASP A 56 18.88 8.20 2.60
C ASP A 56 18.28 8.81 3.88
N ILE A 57 17.25 8.19 4.42
CA ILE A 57 16.57 8.64 5.63
C ILE A 57 17.54 8.81 6.82
N ARG A 58 18.63 8.03 6.86
CA ARG A 58 19.69 8.14 7.89
C ARG A 58 20.40 9.49 7.89
N THR A 59 20.32 10.24 6.78
CA THR A 59 20.91 11.57 6.63
C THR A 59 19.94 12.71 6.91
N ILE A 60 18.65 12.39 7.12
CA ILE A 60 17.61 13.39 7.36
C ILE A 60 17.68 13.85 8.82
N THR A 61 17.67 15.16 9.01
CA THR A 61 17.71 15.83 10.30
C THR A 61 16.50 16.73 10.48
N PRO A 62 16.17 17.19 11.72
CA PRO A 62 15.08 18.13 11.93
C PRO A 62 15.21 19.45 11.17
N ALA A 63 16.43 19.87 10.86
CA ALA A 63 16.69 21.09 10.05
C ALA A 63 16.19 20.97 8.62
N ASP A 64 16.03 19.75 8.09
CA ASP A 64 15.47 19.49 6.78
C ASP A 64 13.94 19.59 6.74
N LEU A 65 13.28 19.51 7.89
CA LEU A 65 11.82 19.47 8.00
C LEU A 65 11.28 20.85 8.40
N PRO A 66 10.67 21.60 7.47
CA PRO A 66 10.16 22.94 7.77
C PRO A 66 8.86 22.89 8.58
N GLY A 67 8.67 23.83 9.48
CA GLY A 67 7.42 24.03 10.22
C GLY A 67 7.07 22.89 11.18
N VAL A 68 5.78 22.72 11.45
CA VAL A 68 5.21 21.67 12.30
C VAL A 68 4.15 20.92 11.50
N ALA A 69 4.35 19.63 11.31
CA ALA A 69 3.36 18.77 10.66
C ALA A 69 2.36 18.19 11.66
N ASP A 70 1.14 17.99 11.24
CA ASP A 70 0.10 17.29 11.99
C ASP A 70 0.23 15.77 11.85
N LEU A 71 0.62 15.31 10.65
CA LEU A 71 0.82 13.90 10.32
C LEU A 71 2.25 13.64 9.82
N MET A 72 2.86 12.54 10.28
CA MET A 72 4.06 11.98 9.69
C MET A 72 3.74 10.60 9.12
N TRP A 73 3.79 10.50 7.79
CA TRP A 73 3.53 9.26 7.07
C TRP A 73 4.84 8.53 6.75
N GLY A 74 4.86 7.20 6.93
CA GLY A 74 5.99 6.37 6.58
C GLY A 74 5.58 5.01 5.99
N SER A 75 5.96 4.76 4.73
CA SER A 75 5.81 3.46 4.05
C SER A 75 7.19 2.80 3.90
N PHE A 76 7.80 2.41 5.03
CA PHE A 76 9.16 1.89 5.01
C PHE A 76 9.26 0.52 4.31
N PRO A 77 10.40 0.22 3.64
CA PRO A 77 10.59 -1.03 2.91
C PRO A 77 10.36 -2.29 3.75
N CYS A 78 9.65 -3.26 3.17
CA CYS A 78 9.20 -4.47 3.84
C CYS A 78 9.83 -5.75 3.28
N GLN A 79 10.88 -5.65 2.48
CA GLN A 79 11.42 -6.83 1.76
C GLN A 79 11.81 -7.98 2.68
N ASP A 80 12.19 -7.68 3.91
CA ASP A 80 12.54 -8.68 4.93
C ASP A 80 11.33 -9.10 5.78
N LEU A 81 10.20 -8.35 5.72
CA LEU A 81 8.95 -8.66 6.41
C LEU A 81 7.96 -9.45 5.53
N SER A 82 8.20 -9.55 4.21
CA SER A 82 7.32 -10.27 3.31
C SER A 82 7.61 -11.77 3.31
N LEU A 83 6.58 -12.59 3.07
CA LEU A 83 6.73 -14.04 2.84
C LEU A 83 7.66 -14.39 1.65
N ALA A 84 8.05 -13.40 0.83
CA ALA A 84 8.97 -13.53 -0.30
C ALA A 84 10.42 -13.10 0.03
N GLY A 85 10.66 -12.52 1.21
CA GLY A 85 11.98 -12.10 1.71
C GLY A 85 12.68 -13.19 2.53
N VAL A 86 13.92 -12.93 2.92
CA VAL A 86 14.76 -13.87 3.70
C VAL A 86 14.35 -13.90 5.19
N GLY A 87 13.33 -13.15 5.60
CA GLY A 87 12.82 -13.16 6.97
C GLY A 87 13.68 -12.44 8.01
N ALA A 88 14.50 -11.46 7.59
CA ALA A 88 15.37 -10.70 8.51
C ALA A 88 14.60 -9.68 9.40
N GLY A 89 13.32 -9.40 9.08
CA GLY A 89 12.45 -8.51 9.84
C GLY A 89 12.98 -7.09 9.93
N LEU A 90 12.72 -6.41 11.07
CA LEU A 90 13.22 -5.04 11.33
C LEU A 90 14.76 -4.94 11.44
N LYS A 91 15.46 -6.07 11.54
CA LYS A 91 16.93 -6.11 11.55
C LYS A 91 17.53 -6.19 10.14
N GLY A 92 16.74 -6.48 9.12
CA GLY A 92 17.20 -6.48 7.74
C GLY A 92 17.65 -5.10 7.29
N GLU A 93 18.64 -5.02 6.40
CA GLU A 93 19.27 -3.77 5.98
C GLU A 93 18.26 -2.74 5.45
N ARG A 94 17.21 -3.17 4.75
CA ARG A 94 16.17 -2.30 4.18
C ARG A 94 15.02 -2.02 5.14
N SER A 95 14.61 -3.00 5.95
CA SER A 95 13.59 -2.81 6.99
C SER A 95 14.14 -2.09 8.21
N GLY A 96 15.46 -2.09 8.38
CA GLY A 96 16.17 -1.31 9.40
C GLY A 96 15.96 0.20 9.28
N THR A 97 15.31 0.70 8.23
CA THR A 97 14.95 2.11 8.04
C THR A 97 13.84 2.60 9.00
N PHE A 98 13.12 1.71 9.65
CA PHE A 98 12.14 2.08 10.69
C PHE A 98 12.78 2.86 11.85
N TYR A 99 13.92 2.42 12.36
CA TYR A 99 14.56 3.11 13.48
C TYR A 99 15.17 4.48 13.12
N PRO A 100 15.80 4.69 11.95
CA PRO A 100 16.11 6.03 11.46
C PRO A 100 14.88 6.94 11.33
N PHE A 101 13.76 6.44 10.77
CA PHE A 101 12.50 7.18 10.73
C PHE A 101 12.05 7.60 12.13
N TRP A 102 12.07 6.67 13.10
CA TRP A 102 11.74 6.98 14.48
C TRP A 102 12.74 7.91 15.16
N GLY A 103 14.01 7.89 14.73
CA GLY A 103 15.04 8.85 15.13
C GLY A 103 14.63 10.27 14.80
N VAL A 104 14.08 10.50 13.61
CA VAL A 104 13.54 11.82 13.20
C VAL A 104 12.37 12.23 14.10
N VAL A 105 11.43 11.31 14.40
CA VAL A 105 10.30 11.59 15.33
C VAL A 105 10.83 12.06 16.70
N ARG A 106 11.82 11.35 17.25
CA ARG A 106 12.42 11.72 18.55
C ARG A 106 13.11 13.08 18.51
N ALA A 107 13.83 13.38 17.44
CA ALA A 107 14.51 14.64 17.26
C ALA A 107 13.51 15.81 17.15
N LEU A 108 12.43 15.65 16.37
CA LEU A 108 11.34 16.63 16.31
C LEU A 108 10.65 16.80 17.67
N LYS A 109 10.51 15.73 18.46
CA LYS A 109 9.95 15.80 19.81
C LYS A 109 10.84 16.63 20.74
N ALA A 110 12.16 16.50 20.66
CA ALA A 110 13.10 17.31 21.42
C ALA A 110 13.00 18.81 21.10
N GLU A 111 12.58 19.16 19.87
CA GLU A 111 12.31 20.53 19.43
C GLU A 111 10.85 20.98 19.65
N SER A 112 10.03 20.22 20.37
CA SER A 112 8.60 20.47 20.56
C SER A 112 7.78 20.52 19.24
N ARG A 113 8.28 19.88 18.20
CA ARG A 113 7.67 19.81 16.86
C ARG A 113 7.13 18.41 16.50
N ALA A 114 6.99 17.52 17.48
CA ALA A 114 6.50 16.17 17.22
C ALA A 114 5.12 16.21 16.55
N PRO A 115 4.90 15.45 15.46
CA PRO A 115 3.60 15.39 14.80
C PRO A 115 2.51 14.86 15.74
N LYS A 116 1.28 15.32 15.58
CA LYS A 116 0.14 14.81 16.35
C LYS A 116 -0.19 13.36 16.00
N LEU A 117 -0.05 13.02 14.73
CA LEU A 117 -0.34 11.71 14.17
C LEU A 117 0.88 11.12 13.49
N ILE A 118 1.06 9.81 13.61
CA ILE A 118 2.04 9.03 12.85
C ILE A 118 1.29 7.87 12.19
N ALA A 119 1.40 7.74 10.87
CA ALA A 119 0.86 6.62 10.14
C ALA A 119 1.98 5.81 9.49
N LEU A 120 2.04 4.52 9.79
CA LEU A 120 2.95 3.57 9.16
C LEU A 120 2.17 2.62 8.27
N GLU A 121 2.63 2.44 7.03
CA GLU A 121 2.11 1.41 6.13
C GLU A 121 3.15 0.31 5.92
N ASN A 122 2.70 -0.95 5.92
CA ASN A 122 3.56 -2.08 5.64
C ASN A 122 2.76 -3.30 5.14
N VAL A 123 3.45 -4.38 4.78
CA VAL A 123 2.79 -5.65 4.47
C VAL A 123 2.29 -6.35 5.73
N CYS A 124 1.23 -7.17 5.59
CA CYS A 124 0.69 -7.97 6.70
C CYS A 124 1.71 -8.96 7.30
N GLY A 125 2.79 -9.27 6.59
CA GLY A 125 3.89 -10.09 7.11
C GLY A 125 4.52 -9.54 8.40
N ALA A 126 4.48 -8.23 8.62
CA ALA A 126 4.94 -7.59 9.85
C ALA A 126 4.26 -8.14 11.12
N LEU A 127 3.00 -8.59 11.02
CA LEU A 127 2.24 -9.16 12.14
C LEU A 127 2.81 -10.49 12.64
N THR A 128 3.51 -11.25 11.79
CA THR A 128 3.98 -12.61 12.10
C THR A 128 5.49 -12.76 11.99
N SER A 129 6.19 -11.77 11.47
CA SER A 129 7.64 -11.75 11.33
C SER A 129 8.30 -11.93 12.70
N HIS A 130 9.35 -12.78 12.75
CA HIS A 130 10.05 -13.17 13.97
C HIS A 130 9.12 -13.61 15.13
N GLY A 131 8.03 -14.32 14.80
CA GLY A 131 7.06 -14.76 15.80
C GLY A 131 6.26 -13.60 16.41
N GLY A 132 6.05 -12.51 15.65
CA GLY A 132 5.31 -11.32 16.09
C GLY A 132 6.16 -10.23 16.77
N LYS A 133 7.46 -10.48 16.95
CA LYS A 133 8.35 -9.51 17.64
C LYS A 133 8.50 -8.18 16.90
N ASP A 134 8.37 -8.17 15.57
CA ASP A 134 8.46 -6.93 14.80
C ASP A 134 7.25 -6.04 15.04
N PHE A 135 6.05 -6.61 15.09
CA PHE A 135 4.85 -5.87 15.44
C PHE A 135 4.89 -5.38 16.89
N GLU A 136 5.37 -6.22 17.81
CA GLU A 136 5.60 -5.81 19.21
C GLU A 136 6.58 -4.63 19.30
N ALA A 137 7.70 -4.68 18.54
CA ALA A 137 8.69 -3.60 18.54
C ALA A 137 8.11 -2.28 18.03
N ILE A 138 7.26 -2.32 16.99
CA ILE A 138 6.53 -1.14 16.50
C ILE A 138 5.63 -0.58 17.62
N CYS A 139 4.75 -1.41 18.19
CA CYS A 139 3.82 -0.99 19.23
C CYS A 139 4.55 -0.41 20.47
N ARG A 140 5.65 -1.03 20.88
CA ARG A 140 6.50 -0.57 21.99
C ARG A 140 7.12 0.78 21.67
N THR A 141 7.65 0.94 20.47
CA THR A 141 8.28 2.19 20.02
C THR A 141 7.29 3.36 20.04
N PHE A 142 6.03 3.13 19.61
CA PHE A 142 4.98 4.15 19.73
C PHE A 142 4.68 4.49 21.19
N ALA A 143 4.50 3.48 22.05
CA ALA A 143 4.20 3.68 23.46
C ALA A 143 5.32 4.44 24.19
N ASP A 144 6.57 4.06 23.97
CA ASP A 144 7.76 4.72 24.57
C ASP A 144 7.94 6.15 24.02
N GLY A 145 7.52 6.39 22.79
CA GLY A 145 7.50 7.72 22.17
C GLY A 145 6.40 8.66 22.68
N GLY A 146 5.45 8.14 23.46
CA GLY A 146 4.31 8.91 23.96
C GLY A 146 3.13 8.96 23.02
N TYR A 147 2.94 7.91 22.19
CA TYR A 147 1.80 7.76 21.30
C TYR A 147 0.95 6.57 21.72
N ARG A 148 -0.38 6.75 21.68
CA ARG A 148 -1.34 5.65 21.70
C ARG A 148 -1.48 5.13 20.28
N CYS A 149 -1.47 3.84 20.06
CA CYS A 149 -1.57 3.31 18.70
C CYS A 149 -2.66 2.26 18.55
N GLY A 150 -3.21 2.20 17.34
CA GLY A 150 -4.08 1.15 16.86
C GLY A 150 -3.67 0.70 15.48
N ALA A 151 -4.10 -0.47 15.07
CA ALA A 151 -3.73 -1.03 13.78
C ALA A 151 -4.95 -1.50 12.99
N LEU A 152 -4.83 -1.43 11.66
CA LEU A 152 -5.84 -1.88 10.70
C LEU A 152 -5.16 -2.74 9.63
N VAL A 153 -5.84 -3.77 9.16
CA VAL A 153 -5.48 -4.48 7.93
C VAL A 153 -6.52 -4.16 6.89
N ILE A 154 -6.12 -3.39 5.88
CA ILE A 154 -7.03 -2.97 4.81
C ILE A 154 -6.64 -3.68 3.53
N ASN A 155 -7.57 -4.43 2.93
CA ASN A 155 -7.40 -4.97 1.60
C ASN A 155 -7.92 -3.97 0.57
N ALA A 156 -7.10 -3.61 -0.40
CA ALA A 156 -7.41 -2.63 -1.42
C ALA A 156 -8.59 -3.05 -2.32
N ASP A 157 -8.97 -4.34 -2.35
CA ASP A 157 -10.11 -4.84 -3.14
C ASP A 157 -11.46 -4.26 -2.71
N LEU A 158 -11.52 -3.64 -1.56
CA LEU A 158 -12.67 -2.83 -1.13
C LEU A 158 -12.80 -1.51 -1.90
N PHE A 159 -11.74 -1.01 -2.53
CA PHE A 159 -11.64 0.31 -3.17
C PHE A 159 -11.37 0.21 -4.67
N VAL A 160 -10.38 -0.58 -5.05
CA VAL A 160 -9.91 -0.80 -6.42
C VAL A 160 -9.92 -2.29 -6.74
N PRO A 161 -10.00 -2.72 -8.01
CA PRO A 161 -10.04 -4.15 -8.35
C PRO A 161 -8.65 -4.81 -8.21
N GLN A 162 -8.00 -4.67 -7.04
CA GLN A 162 -6.73 -5.29 -6.70
C GLN A 162 -6.74 -5.89 -5.30
N SER A 163 -6.45 -7.18 -5.19
CA SER A 163 -6.23 -7.82 -3.89
C SER A 163 -4.85 -7.45 -3.34
N ARG A 164 -4.82 -6.47 -2.43
CA ARG A 164 -3.59 -5.92 -1.83
C ARG A 164 -3.82 -5.62 -0.35
N PRO A 165 -3.77 -6.62 0.53
CA PRO A 165 -3.87 -6.37 1.97
C PRO A 165 -2.60 -5.68 2.50
N ARG A 166 -2.79 -4.63 3.31
CA ARG A 166 -1.73 -3.88 3.98
C ARG A 166 -2.07 -3.62 5.43
N LEU A 167 -1.03 -3.61 6.25
CA LEU A 167 -1.07 -3.22 7.64
C LEU A 167 -0.87 -1.70 7.74
N PHE A 168 -1.74 -1.03 8.46
CA PHE A 168 -1.59 0.37 8.85
C PHE A 168 -1.51 0.44 10.36
N VAL A 169 -0.46 1.05 10.90
CA VAL A 169 -0.33 1.34 12.34
C VAL A 169 -0.42 2.84 12.50
N ILE A 170 -1.43 3.30 13.24
CA ILE A 170 -1.74 4.72 13.43
C ILE A 170 -1.52 5.07 14.88
N GLY A 171 -0.59 5.99 15.12
CA GLY A 171 -0.28 6.54 16.44
C GLY A 171 -0.85 7.93 16.60
N VAL A 172 -1.45 8.17 17.74
CA VAL A 172 -1.97 9.48 18.18
C VAL A 172 -1.20 9.92 19.40
N ARG A 173 -0.60 11.11 19.35
CA ARG A 173 0.18 11.66 20.47
C ARG A 173 -0.70 11.75 21.72
N ALA A 174 -0.15 11.46 22.89
CA ALA A 174 -0.92 11.26 24.12
C ALA A 174 -1.76 12.47 24.56
N ASP A 175 -1.35 13.69 24.18
CA ASP A 175 -2.05 14.95 24.47
C ASP A 175 -3.20 15.28 23.48
N VAL A 176 -3.33 14.54 22.37
CA VAL A 176 -4.42 14.73 21.41
C VAL A 176 -5.65 13.97 21.91
N ALA A 177 -6.77 14.65 22.06
CA ALA A 177 -8.05 14.01 22.37
C ALA A 177 -8.47 13.06 21.23
N ILE A 178 -9.12 11.96 21.59
CA ILE A 178 -9.72 11.04 20.61
C ILE A 178 -11.20 10.97 20.94
N ASP A 179 -12.04 11.40 20.01
CA ASP A 179 -13.47 11.25 20.14
C ASP A 179 -13.83 9.76 20.26
N ALA A 180 -14.72 9.42 21.21
CA ALA A 180 -15.13 8.05 21.47
C ALA A 180 -15.76 7.37 20.25
N SER A 181 -16.38 8.13 19.35
CA SER A 181 -16.98 7.60 18.11
C SER A 181 -15.97 7.02 17.13
N LEU A 182 -14.69 7.46 17.21
CA LEU A 182 -13.59 6.94 16.41
C LEU A 182 -13.03 5.61 16.92
N LEU A 183 -13.48 5.17 18.08
CA LEU A 183 -13.00 3.96 18.74
C LEU A 183 -14.12 2.93 18.90
N SER A 184 -13.71 1.66 18.87
CA SER A 184 -14.56 0.53 19.25
C SER A 184 -14.02 -0.13 20.52
N PRO A 185 -14.88 -0.64 21.42
CA PRO A 185 -14.44 -1.41 22.58
C PRO A 185 -13.81 -2.76 22.20
N GLU A 186 -14.13 -3.26 21.01
CA GLU A 186 -13.67 -4.56 20.49
C GLU A 186 -13.31 -4.49 19.01
N PRO A 187 -12.57 -5.49 18.48
CA PRO A 187 -12.18 -5.50 17.07
C PRO A 187 -13.38 -5.63 16.13
N LEU A 188 -13.43 -4.80 15.08
CA LEU A 188 -14.49 -4.77 14.07
C LEU A 188 -14.00 -5.29 12.71
N ALA A 189 -14.76 -6.19 12.07
CA ALA A 189 -14.55 -6.54 10.68
C ALA A 189 -14.95 -5.35 9.77
N PRO A 190 -14.37 -5.22 8.56
CA PRO A 190 -13.39 -6.12 7.95
C PRO A 190 -11.93 -5.81 8.31
N PHE A 191 -11.65 -4.69 8.99
CA PHE A 191 -10.29 -4.15 9.13
C PHE A 191 -9.50 -4.78 10.29
N HIS A 192 -10.17 -5.25 11.34
CA HIS A 192 -9.52 -6.00 12.40
C HIS A 192 -9.58 -7.51 12.09
N THR A 193 -8.72 -7.93 11.16
CA THR A 193 -8.67 -9.32 10.71
C THR A 193 -8.26 -10.27 11.84
N ARG A 194 -8.60 -11.57 11.71
CA ARG A 194 -8.16 -12.62 12.65
C ARG A 194 -6.64 -12.66 12.85
N GLY A 195 -5.87 -12.33 11.81
CA GLY A 195 -4.41 -12.24 11.88
C GLY A 195 -3.94 -11.10 12.78
N LEU A 196 -4.56 -9.92 12.63
CA LEU A 196 -4.29 -8.76 13.48
C LEU A 196 -4.70 -9.02 14.94
N CYS A 197 -5.91 -9.54 15.19
CA CYS A 197 -6.36 -9.85 16.53
C CYS A 197 -5.40 -10.81 17.26
N ARG A 198 -4.98 -11.89 16.59
CA ARG A 198 -3.97 -12.82 17.16
C ARG A 198 -2.63 -12.14 17.44
N ALA A 199 -2.18 -11.22 16.59
CA ALA A 199 -0.94 -10.47 16.82
C ALA A 199 -1.07 -9.53 18.03
N VAL A 200 -2.21 -8.86 18.19
CA VAL A 200 -2.52 -8.03 19.38
C VAL A 200 -2.62 -8.88 20.66
N ASP A 201 -3.29 -10.03 20.60
CA ASP A 201 -3.39 -10.96 21.74
C ASP A 201 -2.04 -11.48 22.23
N ALA A 202 -1.08 -11.62 21.30
CA ALA A 202 0.28 -12.05 21.61
C ALA A 202 1.15 -10.95 22.23
N LEU A 203 0.73 -9.67 22.19
CA LEU A 203 1.48 -8.57 22.81
C LEU A 203 1.55 -8.72 24.33
N PRO A 204 2.64 -8.23 24.96
CA PRO A 204 2.69 -8.07 26.41
C PRO A 204 1.47 -7.30 26.94
N LYS A 205 0.95 -7.71 28.10
CA LYS A 205 -0.28 -7.14 28.69
C LYS A 205 -0.29 -5.61 28.74
N VAL A 206 0.85 -4.99 29.05
CA VAL A 206 1.01 -3.53 29.13
C VAL A 206 0.81 -2.85 27.77
N LEU A 207 1.24 -3.46 26.67
CA LEU A 207 1.04 -2.93 25.31
C LEU A 207 -0.37 -3.23 24.84
N ARG A 208 -0.83 -4.48 25.04
CA ARG A 208 -2.16 -4.92 24.60
C ARG A 208 -3.27 -4.06 25.19
N SER A 209 -3.21 -3.72 26.49
CA SER A 209 -4.22 -2.88 27.15
C SER A 209 -4.27 -1.42 26.65
N LYS A 210 -3.27 -0.98 25.88
CA LYS A 210 -3.20 0.37 25.31
C LYS A 210 -3.52 0.41 23.82
N MET A 211 -3.75 -0.75 23.19
CA MET A 211 -4.09 -0.82 21.78
C MET A 211 -5.47 -0.23 21.53
N LEU A 212 -5.56 0.60 20.51
CA LEU A 212 -6.81 1.21 20.06
C LEU A 212 -7.44 0.34 18.95
N TRP A 213 -8.76 0.15 19.02
CA TRP A 213 -9.54 -0.42 17.95
C TRP A 213 -10.28 0.70 17.23
N TRP A 214 -9.85 0.99 16.00
CA TRP A 214 -10.42 2.08 15.21
C TRP A 214 -11.80 1.73 14.69
N ASN A 215 -12.78 2.60 14.89
CA ASN A 215 -14.11 2.49 14.32
C ASN A 215 -14.15 3.15 12.94
N VAL A 216 -13.66 2.44 11.92
CA VAL A 216 -13.61 2.92 10.54
C VAL A 216 -14.78 2.34 9.76
N PRO A 217 -15.59 3.16 9.05
CA PRO A 217 -16.70 2.64 8.28
C PRO A 217 -16.20 1.79 7.10
N THR A 218 -16.91 0.72 6.80
CA THR A 218 -16.64 -0.05 5.58
C THR A 218 -17.03 0.80 4.38
N PRO A 219 -16.15 0.93 3.35
CA PRO A 219 -16.48 1.69 2.15
C PRO A 219 -17.69 1.08 1.42
N SER A 220 -18.40 1.91 0.68
CA SER A 220 -19.43 1.42 -0.26
C SER A 220 -18.80 0.44 -1.25
N HIS A 221 -19.62 -0.45 -1.81
CA HIS A 221 -19.14 -1.42 -2.79
C HIS A 221 -18.36 -0.74 -3.92
N ARG A 222 -17.20 -1.28 -4.24
CA ARG A 222 -16.40 -0.91 -5.40
C ARG A 222 -17.25 -1.08 -6.68
N VAL A 223 -17.24 -0.06 -7.54
CA VAL A 223 -18.01 -0.05 -8.77
C VAL A 223 -17.23 -0.70 -9.93
N SER A 224 -15.91 -0.45 -10.04
CA SER A 224 -15.07 -0.94 -11.13
C SER A 224 -14.67 -2.41 -10.96
N THR A 225 -14.61 -3.13 -12.06
CA THR A 225 -14.07 -4.49 -12.16
C THR A 225 -12.66 -4.48 -12.72
N PHE A 226 -11.93 -5.58 -12.65
CA PHE A 226 -10.61 -5.66 -13.29
C PHE A 226 -10.67 -5.45 -14.79
N ALA A 227 -11.76 -5.85 -15.45
CA ALA A 227 -11.95 -5.65 -16.88
C ALA A 227 -12.06 -4.17 -17.27
N ASP A 228 -12.62 -3.33 -16.37
CA ASP A 228 -12.79 -1.90 -16.63
C ASP A 228 -11.45 -1.15 -16.60
N GLU A 229 -10.46 -1.66 -15.86
CA GLU A 229 -9.13 -1.04 -15.76
C GLU A 229 -8.20 -1.39 -16.92
N VAL A 230 -8.58 -2.36 -17.79
CA VAL A 230 -7.73 -2.90 -18.84
C VAL A 230 -7.84 -2.11 -20.13
N GLU A 231 -6.67 -1.61 -20.61
CA GLU A 231 -6.55 -0.87 -21.86
C GLU A 231 -6.83 -1.76 -23.08
N GLU A 232 -7.57 -1.21 -24.07
CA GLU A 232 -7.76 -1.86 -25.37
C GLU A 232 -6.48 -1.87 -26.18
N ASN A 233 -5.79 -0.73 -26.21
CA ASN A 233 -4.60 -0.48 -27.02
C ASN A 233 -3.45 0.02 -26.11
N PRO A 234 -2.86 -0.85 -25.28
CA PRO A 234 -1.77 -0.44 -24.40
C PRO A 234 -0.52 -0.05 -25.20
N THR A 235 0.15 1.01 -24.79
CA THR A 235 1.37 1.50 -25.45
C THR A 235 2.66 0.98 -24.80
N SER A 236 2.58 0.53 -23.53
CA SER A 236 3.77 0.12 -22.76
C SER A 236 4.07 -1.39 -22.84
N VAL A 237 3.19 -2.16 -23.44
CA VAL A 237 3.32 -3.62 -23.62
C VAL A 237 2.68 -4.06 -24.93
N SER A 238 3.17 -5.17 -25.48
CA SER A 238 2.62 -5.80 -26.69
C SER A 238 1.75 -6.99 -26.33
N TRP A 239 0.76 -7.27 -27.17
CA TRP A 239 0.03 -8.52 -27.10
C TRP A 239 0.94 -9.69 -27.46
N HIS A 240 0.81 -10.80 -26.75
CA HIS A 240 1.41 -12.06 -27.13
C HIS A 240 0.83 -12.53 -28.47
N THR A 241 1.63 -13.22 -29.25
CA THR A 241 1.17 -13.93 -30.43
C THR A 241 0.17 -15.03 -30.04
N ALA A 242 -0.60 -15.52 -31.02
CA ALA A 242 -1.49 -16.66 -30.81
C ALA A 242 -0.72 -17.89 -30.27
N ALA A 243 0.47 -18.14 -30.79
CA ALA A 243 1.34 -19.24 -30.34
C ALA A 243 1.77 -19.10 -28.87
N GLU A 244 2.20 -17.91 -28.46
CA GLU A 244 2.59 -17.62 -27.06
C GLU A 244 1.38 -17.76 -26.12
N THR A 245 0.20 -17.29 -26.52
CA THR A 245 -1.04 -17.45 -25.76
C THR A 245 -1.38 -18.93 -25.60
N GLN A 246 -1.29 -19.72 -26.68
CA GLN A 246 -1.51 -21.17 -26.61
C GLN A 246 -0.49 -21.88 -25.71
N GLN A 247 0.78 -21.49 -25.75
CA GLN A 247 1.80 -22.02 -24.84
C GLN A 247 1.49 -21.70 -23.38
N LEU A 248 0.92 -20.50 -23.10
CA LEU A 248 0.48 -20.14 -21.74
C LEU A 248 -0.69 -21.03 -21.31
N LEU A 249 -1.70 -21.22 -22.16
CA LEU A 249 -2.85 -22.09 -21.91
C LEU A 249 -2.43 -23.57 -21.73
N ALA A 250 -1.44 -24.04 -22.49
CA ALA A 250 -0.91 -25.41 -22.38
C ALA A 250 -0.32 -25.70 -20.98
N LYS A 251 0.20 -24.69 -20.30
CA LYS A 251 0.74 -24.82 -18.91
C LYS A 251 -0.37 -24.90 -17.85
N MET A 252 -1.63 -24.72 -18.22
CA MET A 252 -2.77 -24.76 -17.29
C MET A 252 -3.20 -26.19 -17.00
N SER A 253 -3.57 -26.46 -15.76
CA SER A 253 -4.25 -27.69 -15.35
C SER A 253 -5.65 -27.79 -15.98
N PRO A 254 -6.27 -28.98 -16.04
CA PRO A 254 -7.66 -29.12 -16.50
C PRO A 254 -8.63 -28.18 -15.80
N LEU A 255 -8.48 -27.97 -14.49
CA LEU A 255 -9.30 -27.02 -13.70
C LEU A 255 -9.16 -25.59 -14.20
N ASN A 256 -7.94 -25.12 -14.49
CA ASN A 256 -7.73 -23.76 -14.98
C ASN A 256 -8.18 -23.59 -16.43
N LYS A 257 -8.05 -24.64 -17.27
CA LYS A 257 -8.62 -24.64 -18.63
C LYS A 257 -10.15 -24.57 -18.60
N ALA A 258 -10.79 -25.27 -17.66
CA ALA A 258 -12.25 -25.20 -17.47
C ALA A 258 -12.70 -23.77 -17.12
N LYS A 259 -11.93 -23.03 -16.28
CA LYS A 259 -12.22 -21.62 -16.00
C LYS A 259 -12.14 -20.75 -17.25
N VAL A 260 -11.15 -20.96 -18.12
CA VAL A 260 -11.03 -20.25 -19.39
C VAL A 260 -12.25 -20.55 -20.27
N THR A 261 -12.65 -21.83 -20.38
CA THR A 261 -13.84 -22.24 -21.14
C THR A 261 -15.12 -21.60 -20.58
N ALA A 262 -15.26 -21.54 -19.26
CA ALA A 262 -16.39 -20.87 -18.62
C ALA A 262 -16.41 -19.37 -18.93
N ALA A 263 -15.26 -18.70 -18.87
CA ALA A 263 -15.14 -17.29 -19.23
C ALA A 263 -15.49 -17.02 -20.70
N MET A 264 -15.12 -17.91 -21.63
CA MET A 264 -15.52 -17.82 -23.05
C MET A 264 -17.04 -17.93 -23.23
N ARG A 265 -17.74 -18.67 -22.38
CA ARG A 265 -19.19 -18.86 -22.42
C ARG A 265 -19.97 -17.75 -21.71
N ALA A 266 -19.31 -16.87 -20.97
CA ALA A 266 -19.95 -15.84 -20.15
C ALA A 266 -20.68 -14.75 -20.97
N GLY A 267 -20.45 -14.68 -22.30
CA GLY A 267 -21.12 -13.72 -23.20
C GLY A 267 -20.71 -12.26 -23.00
N ARG A 268 -19.71 -11.99 -22.14
CA ARG A 268 -19.14 -10.67 -21.86
C ARG A 268 -17.63 -10.72 -21.88
N ARG A 269 -16.99 -9.55 -22.01
CA ARG A 269 -15.54 -9.44 -21.83
C ARG A 269 -15.14 -9.88 -20.41
N MET A 270 -14.18 -10.79 -20.33
CA MET A 270 -13.62 -11.29 -19.08
C MET A 270 -12.12 -11.07 -19.03
N VAL A 271 -11.62 -10.58 -17.93
CA VAL A 271 -10.17 -10.44 -17.70
C VAL A 271 -9.73 -11.29 -16.52
N GLY A 272 -8.74 -12.14 -16.77
CA GLY A 272 -8.17 -12.99 -15.72
C GLY A 272 -6.70 -12.68 -15.43
N GLY A 273 -6.36 -12.56 -14.16
CA GLY A 273 -4.97 -12.52 -13.72
C GLY A 273 -4.33 -13.92 -13.81
N VAL A 274 -3.19 -14.03 -14.49
CA VAL A 274 -2.47 -15.31 -14.66
C VAL A 274 -1.22 -15.34 -13.78
N TYR A 275 -1.11 -16.38 -12.97
CA TYR A 275 0.01 -16.64 -12.09
C TYR A 275 0.83 -17.81 -12.59
N LYS A 276 2.11 -17.59 -12.87
CA LYS A 276 3.06 -18.66 -13.17
C LYS A 276 3.66 -19.16 -11.86
N ARG A 277 3.43 -20.43 -11.53
CA ARG A 277 3.92 -21.07 -10.31
C ARG A 277 4.65 -22.36 -10.61
N THR A 278 5.75 -22.61 -9.90
CA THR A 278 6.41 -23.90 -9.92
C THR A 278 5.63 -24.88 -9.04
N ARG A 279 5.26 -26.03 -9.61
CA ARG A 279 4.55 -27.13 -8.93
C ARG A 279 5.29 -28.43 -9.20
N LEU A 280 5.15 -29.39 -8.31
CA LEU A 280 5.57 -30.76 -8.60
C LEU A 280 4.50 -31.43 -9.50
N ASN A 281 4.95 -32.14 -10.53
CA ASN A 281 4.07 -33.03 -11.30
C ASN A 281 3.92 -34.38 -10.59
N GLU A 282 3.13 -35.28 -11.14
CA GLU A 282 2.89 -36.65 -10.61
C GLU A 282 4.17 -37.48 -10.43
N ARG A 283 5.24 -37.12 -11.13
CA ARG A 283 6.57 -37.75 -11.03
C ARG A 283 7.54 -37.02 -10.10
N GLY A 284 7.06 -36.06 -9.29
CA GLY A 284 7.87 -35.25 -8.39
C GLY A 284 8.81 -34.25 -9.08
N VAL A 285 8.66 -34.00 -10.39
CA VAL A 285 9.49 -33.07 -11.15
C VAL A 285 8.88 -31.65 -11.04
N LYS A 286 9.72 -30.66 -10.80
CA LYS A 286 9.32 -29.23 -10.79
C LYS A 286 8.94 -28.78 -12.19
N VAL A 287 7.68 -28.40 -12.39
CA VAL A 287 7.16 -27.86 -13.64
C VAL A 287 6.51 -26.50 -13.43
N GLN A 288 6.65 -25.60 -14.41
CA GLN A 288 5.96 -24.32 -14.38
C GLN A 288 4.49 -24.53 -14.80
N ARG A 289 3.57 -24.16 -13.93
CA ARG A 289 2.12 -24.15 -14.17
C ARG A 289 1.61 -22.73 -14.28
N ALA A 290 0.58 -22.52 -15.11
CA ALA A 290 -0.20 -21.27 -15.18
C ALA A 290 -1.54 -21.49 -14.47
N GLU A 291 -1.85 -20.61 -13.53
CA GLU A 291 -3.11 -20.59 -12.77
C GLU A 291 -3.84 -19.29 -13.10
N VAL A 292 -5.13 -19.33 -13.37
CA VAL A 292 -5.94 -18.16 -13.74
C VAL A 292 -7.09 -17.92 -12.76
N ARG A 293 -7.36 -16.64 -12.48
CA ARG A 293 -8.52 -16.19 -11.70
C ARG A 293 -9.35 -15.23 -12.56
N PHE A 294 -10.67 -15.38 -12.52
CA PHE A 294 -11.68 -14.52 -13.16
C PHE A 294 -12.71 -14.07 -12.12
N ASP A 295 -12.20 -13.51 -11.02
CA ASP A 295 -13.02 -13.01 -9.91
C ASP A 295 -13.10 -11.47 -9.88
N ASP A 296 -12.92 -10.87 -11.04
CA ASP A 296 -12.96 -9.42 -11.26
C ASP A 296 -11.97 -8.61 -10.37
N VAL A 297 -10.89 -9.28 -9.91
CA VAL A 297 -9.86 -8.69 -9.06
C VAL A 297 -8.47 -9.08 -9.58
N ALA A 298 -7.62 -8.10 -9.77
CA ALA A 298 -6.20 -8.31 -10.06
C ALA A 298 -5.47 -8.83 -8.81
N GLY A 299 -4.37 -9.55 -9.02
CA GLY A 299 -3.47 -9.90 -7.93
C GLY A 299 -2.66 -8.72 -7.43
N CYS A 300 -2.10 -8.86 -6.24
CA CYS A 300 -1.19 -7.86 -5.70
C CYS A 300 -0.03 -7.60 -6.66
N LEU A 301 0.12 -6.36 -7.09
CA LEU A 301 1.31 -5.92 -7.82
C LEU A 301 2.53 -6.07 -6.92
N ARG A 302 3.58 -6.71 -7.43
CA ARG A 302 4.82 -6.98 -6.70
C ARG A 302 6.01 -6.57 -7.55
N THR A 303 7.01 -5.98 -6.94
CA THR A 303 8.28 -5.74 -7.62
C THR A 303 8.95 -7.05 -8.02
N PRO A 304 9.51 -7.15 -9.25
CA PRO A 304 10.19 -8.36 -9.71
C PRO A 304 11.41 -8.76 -8.87
N ALA A 305 12.04 -7.81 -8.18
CA ALA A 305 13.24 -8.03 -7.36
C ALA A 305 13.05 -9.07 -6.23
N GLY A 306 11.83 -9.34 -5.79
CA GLY A 306 11.51 -10.36 -4.80
C GLY A 306 11.20 -11.76 -5.36
N GLY A 307 11.63 -12.08 -6.58
CA GLY A 307 11.37 -13.40 -7.22
C GLY A 307 9.96 -13.53 -7.81
N SER A 308 9.12 -12.51 -7.74
CA SER A 308 7.81 -12.51 -8.38
C SER A 308 7.91 -12.05 -9.83
N SER A 309 7.29 -12.80 -10.75
CA SER A 309 7.15 -12.40 -12.15
C SER A 309 6.11 -11.28 -12.27
N ARG A 310 6.27 -10.41 -13.30
CA ARG A 310 5.24 -9.44 -13.67
C ARG A 310 3.93 -10.15 -13.97
N GLN A 311 2.81 -9.51 -13.62
CA GLN A 311 1.50 -10.09 -13.84
C GLN A 311 1.19 -10.19 -15.33
N VAL A 312 0.77 -11.38 -15.76
CA VAL A 312 0.19 -11.63 -17.08
C VAL A 312 -1.31 -11.56 -16.94
N ILE A 313 -1.98 -10.99 -17.92
CA ILE A 313 -3.43 -10.99 -18.03
C ILE A 313 -3.89 -11.83 -19.22
N LEU A 314 -5.06 -12.44 -19.07
CA LEU A 314 -5.77 -13.15 -20.11
C LEU A 314 -7.07 -12.40 -20.37
N VAL A 315 -7.22 -11.87 -21.58
CA VAL A 315 -8.42 -11.14 -22.01
C VAL A 315 -9.23 -12.05 -22.93
N ILE A 316 -10.47 -12.28 -22.55
CA ILE A 316 -11.41 -13.13 -23.25
C ILE A 316 -12.60 -12.30 -23.72
N ASP A 317 -12.86 -12.33 -25.01
CA ASP A 317 -14.03 -11.71 -25.63
C ASP A 317 -14.70 -12.71 -26.55
N GLY A 318 -15.79 -13.30 -26.09
CA GLY A 318 -16.45 -14.42 -26.74
C GLY A 318 -15.49 -15.59 -26.95
N LYS A 319 -15.22 -15.95 -28.22
CA LYS A 319 -14.28 -17.03 -28.57
C LYS A 319 -12.83 -16.58 -28.68
N THR A 320 -12.56 -15.27 -28.63
CA THR A 320 -11.24 -14.71 -28.77
C THR A 320 -10.52 -14.71 -27.41
N VAL A 321 -9.35 -15.32 -27.36
CA VAL A 321 -8.51 -15.38 -26.17
C VAL A 321 -7.16 -14.77 -26.49
N ARG A 322 -6.81 -13.68 -25.81
CA ARG A 322 -5.52 -12.98 -25.96
C ARG A 322 -4.83 -12.86 -24.60
N SER A 323 -3.52 -12.80 -24.59
CA SER A 323 -2.75 -12.60 -23.38
C SER A 323 -1.63 -11.57 -23.58
N ARG A 324 -1.24 -10.91 -22.50
CA ARG A 324 -0.10 -9.99 -22.44
C ARG A 324 0.33 -9.73 -21.00
N LEU A 325 1.41 -9.03 -20.82
CA LEU A 325 1.69 -8.42 -19.51
C LEU A 325 0.64 -7.33 -19.23
N ILE A 326 0.40 -7.08 -17.96
CA ILE A 326 -0.37 -5.91 -17.52
C ILE A 326 0.41 -4.64 -17.91
N SER A 327 -0.27 -3.60 -18.39
CA SER A 327 0.38 -2.37 -18.83
C SER A 327 0.76 -1.47 -17.64
N ALA A 328 1.65 -0.50 -17.87
CA ALA A 328 2.02 0.48 -16.86
C ALA A 328 0.80 1.31 -16.39
N ARG A 329 -0.06 1.73 -17.32
CA ARG A 329 -1.27 2.50 -16.99
C ARG A 329 -2.28 1.67 -16.18
N GLU A 330 -2.47 0.42 -16.53
CA GLU A 330 -3.33 -0.50 -15.79
C GLU A 330 -2.83 -0.71 -14.35
N THR A 331 -1.52 -0.84 -14.16
CA THR A 331 -0.97 -0.93 -12.80
C THR A 331 -1.22 0.35 -12.00
N ALA A 332 -1.20 1.51 -12.63
CA ALA A 332 -1.50 2.79 -11.99
C ALA A 332 -2.99 2.90 -11.59
N ARG A 333 -3.90 2.53 -12.49
CA ARG A 333 -5.35 2.48 -12.20
C ARG A 333 -5.66 1.54 -11.04
N LEU A 334 -5.02 0.38 -10.98
CA LEU A 334 -5.13 -0.56 -9.86
C LEU A 334 -4.59 -0.02 -8.54
N MET A 335 -3.84 1.07 -8.55
CA MET A 335 -3.40 1.79 -7.37
C MET A 335 -4.26 3.03 -7.04
N GLY A 336 -5.35 3.26 -7.79
CA GLY A 336 -6.22 4.43 -7.66
C GLY A 336 -5.60 5.71 -8.22
N LEU A 337 -4.58 5.60 -9.07
CA LEU A 337 -3.99 6.76 -9.73
C LEU A 337 -4.80 7.15 -10.96
N PRO A 338 -5.13 8.43 -11.14
CA PRO A 338 -5.88 8.90 -12.30
C PRO A 338 -5.04 8.84 -13.59
N ASP A 339 -5.70 8.91 -14.74
CA ASP A 339 -5.04 8.77 -16.03
C ASP A 339 -4.09 9.93 -16.39
N ASP A 340 -4.24 11.09 -15.76
CA ASP A 340 -3.33 12.24 -15.89
C ASP A 340 -2.06 12.12 -15.04
N TYR A 341 -2.00 11.14 -14.12
CA TYR A 341 -0.80 10.91 -13.34
C TYR A 341 0.36 10.47 -14.24
N LYS A 342 1.47 11.21 -14.15
CA LYS A 342 2.66 11.01 -14.99
C LYS A 342 3.46 9.81 -14.48
N LEU A 343 3.54 8.77 -15.31
CA LEU A 343 4.31 7.56 -15.04
C LEU A 343 5.71 7.64 -15.67
N PRO A 344 6.69 6.88 -15.14
CA PRO A 344 7.95 6.64 -15.82
C PRO A 344 7.73 6.10 -17.25
N LYS A 345 8.53 6.56 -18.22
CA LYS A 345 8.47 6.02 -19.60
C LYS A 345 8.91 4.55 -19.65
N ASN A 346 9.87 4.17 -18.80
CA ASN A 346 10.34 2.78 -18.72
C ASN A 346 9.29 1.92 -18.01
N TYR A 347 8.83 0.87 -18.67
CA TYR A 347 7.82 -0.05 -18.16
C TYR A 347 8.20 -0.66 -16.79
N ASN A 348 9.47 -1.05 -16.61
CA ASN A 348 9.91 -1.66 -15.36
C ASN A 348 9.87 -0.66 -14.20
N GLU A 349 10.29 0.58 -14.46
CA GLU A 349 10.28 1.65 -13.46
C GLU A 349 8.84 1.99 -13.06
N ALA A 350 7.91 2.07 -14.02
CA ALA A 350 6.50 2.28 -13.77
C ALA A 350 5.89 1.12 -12.96
N TYR A 351 6.22 -0.11 -13.30
CA TYR A 351 5.75 -1.29 -12.59
C TYR A 351 6.29 -1.37 -11.15
N HIS A 352 7.59 -1.01 -10.94
CA HIS A 352 8.19 -0.94 -9.60
C HIS A 352 7.54 0.16 -8.76
N LEU A 353 7.33 1.33 -9.34
CA LEU A 353 6.68 2.46 -8.68
C LEU A 353 5.31 2.05 -8.10
N THR A 354 4.46 1.45 -8.95
CA THR A 354 3.11 1.02 -8.56
C THR A 354 3.13 -0.21 -7.65
N GLY A 355 4.07 -1.12 -7.85
CA GLY A 355 4.24 -2.31 -7.01
C GLY A 355 4.64 -1.99 -5.56
N ASP A 356 5.45 -0.94 -5.36
CA ASP A 356 5.92 -0.51 -4.04
C ASP A 356 4.98 0.50 -3.36
N GLY A 357 4.10 1.15 -4.12
CA GLY A 357 3.24 2.22 -3.61
C GLY A 357 2.10 1.77 -2.71
N VAL A 358 1.43 2.71 -2.08
CA VAL A 358 0.17 2.54 -1.35
C VAL A 358 -1.02 2.90 -2.25
N VAL A 359 -2.17 2.24 -2.07
CA VAL A 359 -3.38 2.55 -2.84
C VAL A 359 -3.97 3.89 -2.40
N VAL A 360 -4.14 4.79 -3.36
CA VAL A 360 -4.59 6.18 -3.16
C VAL A 360 -5.92 6.24 -2.41
N ASP A 361 -6.90 5.42 -2.81
CA ASP A 361 -8.24 5.42 -2.21
C ASP A 361 -8.24 4.92 -0.76
N VAL A 362 -7.32 4.02 -0.40
CA VAL A 362 -7.14 3.58 0.99
C VAL A 362 -6.63 4.74 1.85
N VAL A 363 -5.64 5.49 1.35
CA VAL A 363 -5.12 6.68 2.08
C VAL A 363 -6.21 7.74 2.22
N ARG A 364 -6.99 7.98 1.15
CA ARG A 364 -8.14 8.91 1.19
C ARG A 364 -9.15 8.50 2.24
N HIS A 365 -9.46 7.21 2.33
CA HIS A 365 -10.39 6.68 3.32
C HIS A 365 -9.89 6.87 4.75
N LEU A 366 -8.60 6.59 5.00
CA LEU A 366 -7.96 6.85 6.29
C LEU A 366 -7.93 8.35 6.62
N ALA A 367 -7.61 9.22 5.66
CA ALA A 367 -7.64 10.65 5.85
C ALA A 367 -9.02 11.12 6.35
N LYS A 368 -10.06 10.77 5.60
CA LYS A 368 -11.43 11.19 5.87
C LYS A 368 -12.02 10.65 7.18
N HIS A 369 -11.70 9.39 7.52
CA HIS A 369 -12.39 8.70 8.62
C HIS A 369 -11.53 8.52 9.88
N VAL A 370 -10.24 8.87 9.82
CA VAL A 370 -9.34 8.76 10.99
C VAL A 370 -8.56 10.05 11.19
N PHE A 371 -7.80 10.52 10.19
CA PHE A 371 -6.84 11.61 10.43
C PHE A 371 -7.53 12.97 10.56
N GLU A 372 -8.43 13.31 9.65
CA GLU A 372 -9.16 14.59 9.69
C GLU A 372 -10.02 14.71 10.94
N PRO A 373 -10.81 13.69 11.35
CA PRO A 373 -11.54 13.75 12.60
C PRO A 373 -10.66 13.89 13.85
N LEU A 374 -9.50 13.22 13.89
CA LEU A 374 -8.55 13.36 15.01
C LEU A 374 -7.92 14.76 15.09
N LEU A 375 -7.95 15.52 14.02
CA LEU A 375 -7.38 16.88 13.96
C LEU A 375 -8.45 17.98 14.01
N ALA A 376 -9.73 17.66 13.99
CA ALA A 376 -10.83 18.63 13.84
C ALA A 376 -10.74 19.79 14.83
N GLU A 377 -10.66 19.50 16.14
CA GLU A 377 -10.52 20.53 17.18
C GLU A 377 -9.29 21.43 17.00
N ALA A 378 -8.17 20.82 16.58
CA ALA A 378 -6.92 21.55 16.39
C ALA A 378 -6.93 22.41 15.12
N LEU A 379 -7.74 22.07 14.13
CA LEU A 379 -7.90 22.82 12.89
C LEU A 379 -8.87 23.97 13.09
N GLU A 380 -9.98 23.75 13.77
CA GLU A 380 -10.91 24.81 14.17
C GLU A 380 -10.21 25.93 14.98
N ALA A 381 -9.34 25.54 15.93
CA ALA A 381 -8.57 26.51 16.71
C ALA A 381 -7.61 27.36 15.85
N ARG A 382 -7.17 26.86 14.69
CA ARG A 382 -6.31 27.62 13.75
C ARG A 382 -7.08 28.57 12.83
N GLU A 383 -8.35 28.28 12.56
CA GLU A 383 -9.22 29.18 11.75
C GLU A 383 -9.64 30.42 12.54
N VAL A 384 -9.63 30.33 13.87
CA VAL A 384 -10.05 31.42 14.78
C VAL A 384 -8.86 32.29 15.18
N ALA A 385 -7.61 31.87 15.00
CA ALA A 385 -6.38 32.57 15.37
C ALA A 385 -5.75 33.34 14.20
#